data_aafc19c473c71933465a52a526005397
#
_entry.id   aafc19c473c71933465a52a526005397
#
_cell.length_a   1.000
_cell.length_b   1.000
_cell.length_c   1.000
_cell.angle_alpha   90.00
_cell.angle_beta   90.00
_cell.angle_gamma   90.00
#
_symmetry.space_group_name_H-M   'P 1'
#
loop_
_entity.id
_entity.type
_entity.pdbx_description
1 polymer ?
#
loop_
_entity_poly.entity_id
_entity_poly.type
_entity_poly.pdbx_seq_one_letter_code
_entity_poly.pdbx_strand_id
1 'polypeptide(L)'
;MRRTLAWFAVIVTGLLLQSTLFAPPNGFTLAGARPDLMYLITIVLAMLEGPGAGAVAGFASGMAEDFLLNFPKGITALTLTLLGYVVGRLRQYIVTPSPLLPVVLVAGGTAAGELFYGLVLFLLNQLQVSALYLVRSALLSAAYNAVLTPIFYPVLRRAAEASRAKRVTRW
;
A
#
# COMPACT_ATOMS: atom_id res chain seq x y z
N MET A 1 17.27 10.42 9.57
CA MET A 1 17.60 10.65 8.18
C MET A 1 17.77 9.37 7.35
N ARG A 2 18.65 8.38 7.68
CA ARG A 2 18.85 7.17 6.85
C ARG A 2 17.61 6.27 6.72
N ARG A 3 16.77 6.20 7.75
CA ARG A 3 15.52 5.41 7.74
C ARG A 3 14.48 6.01 6.80
N THR A 4 14.29 7.32 6.85
CA THR A 4 13.40 8.03 5.93
C THR A 4 13.86 7.91 4.49
N LEU A 5 15.18 7.95 4.25
CA LEU A 5 15.76 7.71 2.93
C LEU A 5 15.52 6.27 2.43
N ALA A 6 15.65 5.26 3.31
CA ALA A 6 15.38 3.87 2.93
C ALA A 6 13.90 3.68 2.55
N TRP A 7 12.97 4.25 3.33
CA TRP A 7 11.55 4.19 3.02
C TRP A 7 11.20 4.97 1.75
N PHE A 8 11.80 6.13 1.56
CA PHE A 8 11.65 6.89 0.32
C PHE A 8 12.14 6.09 -0.89
N ALA A 9 13.29 5.43 -0.79
CA ALA A 9 13.81 4.56 -1.84
C ALA A 9 12.85 3.38 -2.13
N VAL A 10 12.26 2.76 -1.10
CA VAL A 10 11.28 1.69 -1.26
C VAL A 10 10.03 2.19 -1.99
N ILE A 11 9.50 3.35 -1.60
CA ILE A 11 8.32 3.94 -2.24
C ILE A 11 8.61 4.28 -3.71
N VAL A 12 9.73 4.93 -3.99
CA VAL A 12 10.14 5.28 -5.36
C VAL A 12 10.35 4.02 -6.21
N THR A 13 11.03 3.00 -5.66
CA THR A 13 11.22 1.73 -6.38
C THR A 13 9.89 1.03 -6.65
N GLY A 14 8.99 0.98 -5.67
CA GLY A 14 7.65 0.43 -5.84
C GLY A 14 6.84 1.16 -6.90
N LEU A 15 6.93 2.49 -6.91
CA LEU A 15 6.26 3.33 -7.89
C LEU A 15 6.79 3.09 -9.32
N LEU A 16 8.11 3.01 -9.47
CA LEU A 16 8.75 2.69 -10.75
C LEU A 16 8.38 1.28 -11.23
N LEU A 17 8.35 0.29 -10.33
CA LEU A 17 7.91 -1.06 -10.65
C LEU A 17 6.43 -1.06 -11.07
N GLN A 18 5.57 -0.36 -10.35
CA GLN A 18 4.16 -0.25 -10.68
C GLN A 18 3.95 0.43 -12.02
N SER A 19 4.63 1.54 -12.30
CA SER A 19 4.51 2.28 -13.56
C SER A 19 5.13 1.56 -14.77
N THR A 20 6.14 0.70 -14.55
CA THR A 20 6.84 0.01 -15.63
C THR A 20 6.24 -1.36 -15.94
N LEU A 21 5.94 -2.16 -14.89
CA LEU A 21 5.48 -3.55 -15.06
C LEU A 21 3.97 -3.65 -15.26
N PHE A 22 3.21 -2.70 -14.69
CA PHE A 22 1.74 -2.76 -14.68
C PHE A 22 1.08 -1.64 -15.50
N ALA A 23 1.88 -0.83 -16.23
CA ALA A 23 1.36 0.19 -17.13
C ALA A 23 0.81 -0.43 -18.43
N PRO A 24 -0.29 0.10 -19.02
CA PRO A 24 -0.72 -0.27 -20.36
C PRO A 24 0.34 0.12 -21.41
N PRO A 25 0.42 -0.56 -22.57
CA PRO A 25 -0.41 -1.68 -23.03
C PRO A 25 0.10 -3.06 -22.63
N ASN A 26 1.31 -3.20 -22.06
CA ASN A 26 1.99 -4.49 -21.83
C ASN A 26 1.94 -4.95 -20.35
N GLY A 27 1.23 -4.23 -19.48
CA GLY A 27 1.16 -4.56 -18.07
C GLY A 27 0.41 -5.87 -17.80
N PHE A 28 0.87 -6.62 -16.79
CA PHE A 28 0.19 -7.82 -16.30
C PHE A 28 -1.16 -7.44 -15.69
N THR A 29 -2.17 -7.29 -16.54
CA THR A 29 -3.56 -7.12 -16.12
C THR A 29 -4.29 -8.43 -16.34
N LEU A 30 -4.72 -9.09 -15.27
CA LEU A 30 -5.60 -10.24 -15.36
C LEU A 30 -7.03 -9.76 -15.05
N ALA A 31 -7.96 -10.05 -15.91
CA ALA A 31 -9.37 -9.67 -15.76
C ALA A 31 -9.64 -8.15 -15.59
N GLY A 32 -8.74 -7.29 -16.08
CA GLY A 32 -8.90 -5.83 -16.06
C GLY A 32 -8.51 -5.15 -14.73
N ALA A 33 -8.05 -5.89 -13.73
CA ALA A 33 -7.50 -5.35 -12.48
C ALA A 33 -5.97 -5.43 -12.48
N ARG A 34 -5.33 -4.56 -11.68
CA ARG A 34 -3.88 -4.46 -11.54
C ARG A 34 -3.50 -4.60 -10.06
N PRO A 35 -2.35 -5.22 -9.76
CA PRO A 35 -1.80 -5.11 -8.42
C PRO A 35 -1.45 -3.67 -8.11
N ASP A 36 -1.82 -3.21 -6.91
CA ASP A 36 -1.47 -1.89 -6.42
C ASP A 36 -0.38 -2.01 -5.36
N LEU A 37 0.87 -1.81 -5.80
CA LEU A 37 2.03 -1.93 -4.93
C LEU A 37 2.08 -0.85 -3.86
N MET A 38 1.44 0.31 -4.08
CA MET A 38 1.43 1.39 -3.09
C MET A 38 0.61 0.99 -1.86
N TYR A 39 -0.53 0.30 -2.06
CA TYR A 39 -1.30 -0.29 -0.96
C TYR A 39 -0.47 -1.34 -0.21
N LEU A 40 0.15 -2.28 -0.92
CA LEU A 40 0.96 -3.33 -0.32
C LEU A 40 2.12 -2.74 0.52
N ILE A 41 2.89 -1.82 -0.05
CA ILE A 41 4.02 -1.17 0.63
C ILE A 41 3.54 -0.42 1.87
N THR A 42 2.48 0.37 1.76
CA THR A 42 1.92 1.15 2.87
C THR A 42 1.47 0.25 4.01
N ILE A 43 0.73 -0.83 3.71
CA ILE A 43 0.23 -1.78 4.72
C ILE A 43 1.38 -2.49 5.42
N VAL A 44 2.35 -3.00 4.66
CA VAL A 44 3.51 -3.69 5.24
C VAL A 44 4.35 -2.74 6.10
N LEU A 45 4.57 -1.50 5.65
CA LEU A 45 5.27 -0.49 6.44
C LEU A 45 4.52 -0.15 7.73
N ALA A 46 3.20 0.02 7.67
CA ALA A 46 2.37 0.25 8.84
C ALA A 46 2.45 -0.91 9.84
N MET A 47 2.47 -2.15 9.34
CA MET A 47 2.67 -3.35 10.18
C MET A 47 4.05 -3.38 10.84
N LEU A 48 5.10 -2.99 10.12
CA LEU A 48 6.47 -3.05 10.63
C LEU A 48 6.81 -1.89 11.57
N GLU A 49 6.30 -0.69 11.30
CA GLU A 49 6.76 0.54 11.94
C GLU A 49 5.70 1.21 12.84
N GLY A 50 4.44 0.82 12.73
CA GLY A 50 3.34 1.33 13.53
C GLY A 50 2.56 2.49 12.88
N PRO A 51 1.56 3.07 13.60
CA PRO A 51 0.54 3.93 13.02
C PRO A 51 1.08 5.26 12.47
N GLY A 52 1.98 5.91 13.19
CA GLY A 52 2.54 7.20 12.74
C GLY A 52 3.39 7.05 11.49
N ALA A 53 4.28 6.03 11.45
CA ALA A 53 5.10 5.76 10.28
C ALA A 53 4.25 5.25 9.10
N GLY A 54 3.23 4.43 9.38
CA GLY A 54 2.27 3.96 8.37
C GLY A 54 1.51 5.11 7.72
N ALA A 55 1.02 6.07 8.51
CA ALA A 55 0.34 7.26 7.99
C ALA A 55 1.26 8.11 7.10
N VAL A 56 2.49 8.37 7.55
CA VAL A 56 3.47 9.16 6.77
C VAL A 56 3.86 8.44 5.48
N ALA A 57 4.09 7.11 5.55
CA ALA A 57 4.38 6.32 4.38
C ALA A 57 3.20 6.30 3.40
N GLY A 58 1.97 6.13 3.91
CA GLY A 58 0.75 6.17 3.12
C GLY A 58 0.54 7.51 2.42
N PHE A 59 0.77 8.62 3.15
CA PHE A 59 0.71 9.95 2.56
C PHE A 59 1.74 10.12 1.43
N ALA A 60 3.00 9.74 1.69
CA ALA A 60 4.06 9.86 0.69
C ALA A 60 3.82 8.98 -0.54
N SER A 61 3.38 7.73 -0.33
CA SER A 61 3.03 6.79 -1.40
C SER A 61 1.86 7.31 -2.23
N GLY A 62 0.78 7.72 -1.57
CA GLY A 62 -0.41 8.22 -2.24
C GLY A 62 -0.19 9.53 -2.97
N MET A 63 0.59 10.46 -2.39
CA MET A 63 0.96 11.69 -3.10
C MET A 63 1.80 11.41 -4.33
N ALA A 64 2.77 10.48 -4.24
CA ALA A 64 3.58 10.10 -5.38
C ALA A 64 2.72 9.48 -6.50
N GLU A 65 1.75 8.66 -6.15
CA GLU A 65 0.80 8.08 -7.10
C GLU A 65 -0.15 9.12 -7.68
N ASP A 66 -0.71 10.02 -6.85
CA ASP A 66 -1.59 11.10 -7.29
C ASP A 66 -0.89 12.07 -8.25
N PHE A 67 0.43 12.24 -8.16
CA PHE A 67 1.20 13.03 -9.12
C PHE A 67 1.31 12.36 -10.49
N LEU A 68 1.35 11.03 -10.55
CA LEU A 68 1.40 10.26 -11.79
C LEU A 68 0.03 10.09 -12.43
N LEU A 69 -1.01 10.01 -11.63
CA LEU A 69 -2.40 9.94 -12.10
C LEU A 69 -2.93 11.37 -12.30
N ASN A 70 -3.57 11.62 -13.41
CA ASN A 70 -3.99 12.96 -13.78
C ASN A 70 -5.12 13.52 -12.89
N PHE A 71 -6.06 12.70 -12.35
CA PHE A 71 -7.20 13.15 -11.55
C PHE A 71 -7.89 12.03 -10.75
N PRO A 72 -8.56 12.37 -9.63
CA PRO A 72 -8.44 13.58 -8.80
C PRO A 72 -7.25 13.46 -7.82
N LYS A 73 -6.47 14.51 -7.69
CA LYS A 73 -5.28 14.55 -6.81
C LYS A 73 -5.66 14.59 -5.34
N GLY A 74 -4.93 13.85 -4.51
CA GLY A 74 -5.06 13.87 -3.05
C GLY A 74 -5.96 12.76 -2.48
N ILE A 75 -6.79 12.10 -3.27
CA ILE A 75 -7.69 11.04 -2.76
C ILE A 75 -6.90 9.79 -2.43
N THR A 76 -5.94 9.40 -3.27
CA THR A 76 -5.05 8.25 -2.98
C THR A 76 -4.20 8.54 -1.74
N ALA A 77 -3.66 9.76 -1.63
CA ALA A 77 -2.92 10.18 -0.44
C ALA A 77 -3.76 10.10 0.83
N LEU A 78 -5.02 10.58 0.80
CA LEU A 78 -5.94 10.48 1.92
C LEU A 78 -6.23 9.01 2.28
N THR A 79 -6.57 8.20 1.29
CA THR A 79 -6.89 6.78 1.46
C THR A 79 -5.73 6.01 2.08
N LEU A 80 -4.53 6.13 1.51
CA LEU A 80 -3.36 5.42 2.00
C LEU A 80 -2.88 5.93 3.36
N THR A 81 -3.07 7.22 3.66
CA THR A 81 -2.78 7.79 4.99
C THR A 81 -3.65 7.16 6.06
N LEU A 82 -4.96 7.14 5.83
CA LEU A 82 -5.93 6.53 6.75
C LEU A 82 -5.69 5.04 6.90
N LEU A 83 -5.48 4.34 5.79
CA LEU A 83 -5.20 2.91 5.77
C LEU A 83 -3.93 2.58 6.56
N GLY A 84 -2.84 3.30 6.30
CA GLY A 84 -1.57 3.12 7.00
C GLY A 84 -1.69 3.38 8.52
N TYR A 85 -2.46 4.39 8.92
CA TYR A 85 -2.74 4.65 10.33
C TYR A 85 -3.55 3.52 10.96
N VAL A 86 -4.67 3.12 10.33
CA VAL A 86 -5.57 2.07 10.85
C VAL A 86 -4.84 0.73 10.97
N VAL A 87 -4.14 0.29 9.93
CA VAL A 87 -3.37 -0.97 9.95
C VAL A 87 -2.28 -0.92 11.01
N GLY A 88 -1.57 0.20 11.13
CA GLY A 88 -0.56 0.40 12.17
C GLY A 88 -1.15 0.34 13.59
N ARG A 89 -2.39 0.77 13.78
CA ARG A 89 -3.12 0.65 15.06
C ARG A 89 -3.57 -0.78 15.32
N LEU A 90 -4.11 -1.45 14.31
CA LEU A 90 -4.53 -2.86 14.41
C LEU A 90 -3.38 -3.77 14.83
N ARG A 91 -2.16 -3.50 14.38
CA ARG A 91 -0.97 -4.24 14.80
C ARG A 91 -0.84 -4.37 16.31
N GLN A 92 -1.22 -3.34 17.08
CA GLN A 92 -1.08 -3.33 18.54
C GLN A 92 -1.96 -4.38 19.26
N TYR A 93 -3.03 -4.81 18.59
CA TYR A 93 -3.97 -5.80 19.10
C TYR A 93 -3.64 -7.23 18.67
N ILE A 94 -2.65 -7.40 17.80
CA ILE A 94 -2.28 -8.71 17.29
C ILE A 94 -1.23 -9.34 18.21
N VAL A 95 -1.70 -10.25 19.06
CA VAL A 95 -0.88 -10.91 20.09
C VAL A 95 -0.05 -12.07 19.53
N THR A 96 -0.57 -12.77 18.53
CA THR A 96 0.10 -13.95 17.94
C THR A 96 0.65 -13.67 16.55
N PRO A 97 1.98 -13.75 16.35
CA PRO A 97 2.57 -13.61 15.02
C PRO A 97 2.26 -14.85 14.18
N SER A 98 1.31 -14.73 13.25
CA SER A 98 1.03 -15.74 12.23
C SER A 98 1.71 -15.34 10.91
N PRO A 99 2.29 -16.29 10.16
CA PRO A 99 2.88 -16.01 8.85
C PRO A 99 1.81 -15.58 7.82
N LEU A 100 0.55 -15.94 8.03
CA LEU A 100 -0.57 -15.55 7.17
C LEU A 100 -1.10 -14.13 7.46
N LEU A 101 -0.77 -13.59 8.62
CA LEU A 101 -1.26 -12.28 9.05
C LEU A 101 -0.94 -11.14 8.07
N PRO A 102 0.29 -11.01 7.54
CA PRO A 102 0.58 -10.00 6.53
C PRO A 102 -0.29 -10.13 5.29
N VAL A 103 -0.54 -11.36 4.84
CA VAL A 103 -1.36 -11.65 3.66
C VAL A 103 -2.81 -11.21 3.87
N VAL A 104 -3.39 -11.55 5.03
CA VAL A 104 -4.77 -11.18 5.37
C VAL A 104 -4.92 -9.66 5.52
N LEU A 105 -3.96 -9.01 6.18
CA LEU A 105 -3.99 -7.55 6.35
C LEU A 105 -3.76 -6.81 5.02
N VAL A 106 -2.90 -7.31 4.15
CA VAL A 106 -2.71 -6.72 2.82
C VAL A 106 -3.95 -6.92 1.96
N ALA A 107 -4.52 -8.13 1.93
CA ALA A 107 -5.75 -8.37 1.16
C ALA A 107 -6.92 -7.52 1.67
N GLY A 108 -7.21 -7.59 2.96
CA GLY A 108 -8.30 -6.83 3.57
C GLY A 108 -8.09 -5.32 3.48
N GLY A 109 -6.87 -4.86 3.73
CA GLY A 109 -6.51 -3.45 3.64
C GLY A 109 -6.59 -2.90 2.22
N THR A 110 -6.13 -3.66 1.21
CA THR A 110 -6.26 -3.25 -0.20
C THR A 110 -7.73 -3.17 -0.59
N ALA A 111 -8.54 -4.19 -0.29
CA ALA A 111 -9.96 -4.17 -0.60
C ALA A 111 -10.68 -3.00 0.08
N ALA A 112 -10.46 -2.81 1.38
CA ALA A 112 -11.07 -1.72 2.15
C ALA A 112 -10.63 -0.34 1.63
N GLY A 113 -9.36 -0.17 1.30
CA GLY A 113 -8.82 1.09 0.78
C GLY A 113 -9.36 1.43 -0.60
N GLU A 114 -9.41 0.47 -1.54
CA GLU A 114 -9.99 0.72 -2.87
C GLU A 114 -11.50 1.01 -2.80
N LEU A 115 -12.23 0.34 -1.92
CA LEU A 115 -13.64 0.64 -1.69
C LEU A 115 -13.82 2.04 -1.08
N PHE A 116 -12.97 2.43 -0.13
CA PHE A 116 -12.98 3.77 0.43
C PHE A 116 -12.64 4.83 -0.62
N TYR A 117 -11.62 4.58 -1.45
CA TYR A 117 -11.27 5.45 -2.57
C TYR A 117 -12.47 5.64 -3.52
N GLY A 118 -13.12 4.55 -3.91
CA GLY A 118 -14.32 4.57 -4.74
C GLY A 118 -15.50 5.29 -4.08
N LEU A 119 -15.68 5.14 -2.76
CA LEU A 119 -16.70 5.87 -2.00
C LEU A 119 -16.43 7.39 -2.04
N VAL A 120 -15.19 7.82 -1.86
CA VAL A 120 -14.83 9.25 -1.94
C VAL A 120 -15.09 9.78 -3.34
N LEU A 121 -14.71 9.03 -4.40
CA LEU A 121 -15.04 9.40 -5.78
C LEU A 121 -16.55 9.53 -6.02
N PHE A 122 -17.33 8.61 -5.46
CA PHE A 122 -18.79 8.65 -5.55
C PHE A 122 -19.35 9.91 -4.89
N LEU A 123 -18.89 10.23 -3.67
CA LEU A 123 -19.33 11.43 -2.94
C LEU A 123 -18.95 12.74 -3.66
N LEU A 124 -17.83 12.74 -4.38
CA LEU A 124 -17.38 13.88 -5.18
C LEU A 124 -18.03 13.93 -6.58
N ASN A 125 -18.96 13.02 -6.87
CA ASN A 125 -19.58 12.85 -8.19
C ASN A 125 -18.56 12.66 -9.33
N GLN A 126 -17.45 12.03 -9.03
CA GLN A 126 -16.33 11.77 -9.94
C GLN A 126 -16.24 10.27 -10.34
N LEU A 127 -17.14 9.43 -9.82
CA LEU A 127 -17.14 8.02 -10.11
C LEU A 127 -17.66 7.76 -11.54
N GLN A 128 -16.76 7.35 -12.43
CA GLN A 128 -17.08 7.10 -13.86
C GLN A 128 -17.36 5.63 -14.17
N VAL A 129 -17.33 4.75 -13.15
CA VAL A 129 -17.52 3.31 -13.29
C VAL A 129 -18.68 2.81 -12.45
N SER A 130 -19.25 1.65 -12.81
CA SER A 130 -20.32 1.05 -12.02
C SER A 130 -19.80 0.54 -10.66
N ALA A 131 -20.66 0.55 -9.65
CA ALA A 131 -20.35 0.04 -8.32
C ALA A 131 -19.89 -1.44 -8.37
N LEU A 132 -20.48 -2.25 -9.25
CA LEU A 132 -20.09 -3.64 -9.44
C LEU A 132 -18.66 -3.76 -9.98
N TYR A 133 -18.27 -2.90 -10.92
CA TYR A 133 -16.91 -2.87 -11.44
C TYR A 133 -15.91 -2.48 -10.35
N LEU A 134 -16.24 -1.49 -9.51
CA LEU A 134 -15.42 -1.07 -8.39
C LEU A 134 -15.16 -2.21 -7.40
N VAL A 135 -16.24 -2.90 -6.97
CA VAL A 135 -16.12 -4.04 -6.03
C VAL A 135 -15.29 -5.16 -6.65
N ARG A 136 -15.52 -5.49 -7.92
CA ARG A 136 -14.74 -6.51 -8.62
C ARG A 136 -13.27 -6.13 -8.72
N SER A 137 -12.96 -4.88 -9.07
CA SER A 137 -11.59 -4.37 -9.14
C SER A 137 -10.91 -4.47 -7.79
N ALA A 138 -11.55 -3.98 -6.73
CA ALA A 138 -11.03 -4.04 -5.37
C ALA A 138 -10.70 -5.46 -4.89
N LEU A 139 -11.58 -6.43 -5.18
CA LEU A 139 -11.35 -7.83 -4.82
C LEU A 139 -10.20 -8.46 -5.62
N LEU A 140 -10.10 -8.14 -6.91
CA LEU A 140 -9.02 -8.65 -7.75
C LEU A 140 -7.67 -8.04 -7.33
N SER A 141 -7.58 -6.72 -7.13
CA SER A 141 -6.37 -6.07 -6.62
C SER A 141 -5.95 -6.62 -5.26
N ALA A 142 -6.92 -6.84 -4.35
CA ALA A 142 -6.67 -7.48 -3.06
C ALA A 142 -6.08 -8.88 -3.20
N ALA A 143 -6.63 -9.70 -4.10
CA ALA A 143 -6.13 -11.04 -4.39
C ALA A 143 -4.69 -10.99 -4.96
N TYR A 144 -4.42 -10.07 -5.89
CA TYR A 144 -3.06 -9.87 -6.42
C TYR A 144 -2.08 -9.47 -5.33
N ASN A 145 -2.42 -8.47 -4.54
CA ASN A 145 -1.57 -8.01 -3.46
C ASN A 145 -1.35 -9.09 -2.39
N ALA A 146 -2.36 -9.94 -2.14
CA ALA A 146 -2.22 -11.12 -1.26
C ALA A 146 -1.17 -12.10 -1.78
N VAL A 147 -1.20 -12.41 -3.09
CA VAL A 147 -0.22 -13.31 -3.72
C VAL A 147 1.18 -12.68 -3.75
N LEU A 148 1.30 -11.37 -3.92
CA LEU A 148 2.58 -10.67 -3.92
C LEU A 148 3.16 -10.49 -2.51
N THR A 149 2.33 -10.52 -1.48
CA THR A 149 2.76 -10.29 -0.08
C THR A 149 3.88 -11.22 0.37
N PRO A 150 3.85 -12.55 0.17
CA PRO A 150 4.94 -13.42 0.62
C PRO A 150 6.29 -13.13 -0.07
N ILE A 151 6.28 -12.50 -1.22
CA ILE A 151 7.49 -12.09 -1.94
C ILE A 151 8.01 -10.75 -1.40
N PHE A 152 7.14 -9.77 -1.28
CA PHE A 152 7.51 -8.40 -0.89
C PHE A 152 7.71 -8.24 0.63
N TYR A 153 6.94 -8.94 1.45
CA TYR A 153 7.02 -8.83 2.91
C TYR A 153 8.42 -9.13 3.47
N PRO A 154 9.11 -10.24 3.12
CA PRO A 154 10.45 -10.50 3.63
C PRO A 154 11.48 -9.47 3.16
N VAL A 155 11.34 -8.94 1.95
CA VAL A 155 12.22 -7.90 1.42
C VAL A 155 12.05 -6.60 2.21
N LEU A 156 10.82 -6.16 2.40
CA LEU A 156 10.49 -4.95 3.16
C LEU A 156 10.87 -5.10 4.65
N ARG A 157 10.65 -6.27 5.23
CA ARG A 157 11.07 -6.60 6.59
C ARG A 157 12.58 -6.50 6.76
N ARG A 158 13.36 -7.09 5.85
CA ARG A 158 14.84 -6.98 5.88
C ARG A 158 15.30 -5.53 5.76
N ALA A 159 14.69 -4.74 4.89
CA ALA A 159 14.97 -3.30 4.76
C ALA A 159 14.67 -2.55 6.06
N ALA A 160 13.57 -2.88 6.74
CA ALA A 160 13.20 -2.32 8.03
C ALA A 160 14.22 -2.70 9.12
N GLU A 161 14.56 -3.98 9.22
CA GLU A 161 15.52 -4.51 10.20
C GLU A 161 16.93 -3.93 9.99
N ALA A 162 17.41 -3.86 8.75
CA ALA A 162 18.69 -3.25 8.42
C ALA A 162 18.77 -1.76 8.81
N SER A 163 17.63 -1.06 8.71
CA SER A 163 17.54 0.34 9.14
C SER A 163 17.55 0.52 10.66
N ARG A 164 17.14 -0.51 11.43
CA ARG A 164 17.12 -0.55 12.90
C ARG A 164 18.45 -0.99 13.51
N ALA A 165 19.08 -2.04 12.95
CA ALA A 165 20.30 -2.63 13.48
C ALA A 165 21.47 -1.63 13.61
N LYS A 166 21.55 -0.65 12.72
CA LYS A 166 22.59 0.40 12.75
C LYS A 166 22.42 1.45 13.87
N ARG A 167 21.39 1.33 14.71
CA ARG A 167 21.22 2.22 15.89
C ARG A 167 21.92 1.70 17.14
N VAL A 168 22.09 0.38 17.26
CA VAL A 168 22.64 -0.26 18.47
C VAL A 168 24.15 -0.16 18.55
N THR A 169 24.84 0.14 17.47
CA THR A 169 26.32 0.19 17.37
C THR A 169 26.94 1.58 17.59
N ARG A 170 26.17 2.54 18.14
CA ARG A 170 26.71 3.88 18.47
C ARG A 170 26.63 4.13 20.00
N TRP A 171 27.43 3.35 20.73
CA TRP A 171 27.83 3.67 22.10
C TRP A 171 29.34 3.50 22.20
#